data_a17e44e18f2a364e1789bbf924fafe25
#
_entry.id   a17e44e18f2a364e1789bbf924fafe25
#
_cell.length_a   1.000
_cell.length_b   1.000
_cell.length_c   1.000
_cell.angle_alpha   90.00
_cell.angle_beta   90.00
_cell.angle_gamma   90.00
#
_symmetry.space_group_name_H-M   'P 1'
#
loop_
_entity.id
_entity.type
_entity.pdbx_description
1 polymer ?
#
loop_
_entity_poly.entity_id
_entity_poly.type
_entity_poly.pdbx_seq_one_letter_code
_entity_poly.pdbx_strand_id
1 'polypeptide(L)'
;MVQCGFNTLVPALVFKLRIFALYPLGNLSTGGYWSNGNGIGVLTSVPGYSPVVNATSIHMDDFNVIHSGGPYTLDANGLVETDDGQVIGVHSHGLLANTPGVKAIMANRTDASPTRWGEIDTFTTWTFQASGKYSELTTATFVANIQLLPSDAEDTVSYINYRLSQVLPGPTCDDADGRGNEL
;
A
#
# COMPACT_ATOMS: atom_id res chain seq x y z
N MET A 1 -26.02 1.00 1.15
CA MET A 1 -26.30 0.45 2.50
C MET A 1 -25.21 -0.55 2.81
N VAL A 2 -24.58 -0.48 3.99
CA VAL A 2 -23.64 -1.50 4.44
C VAL A 2 -24.46 -2.64 5.01
N GLN A 3 -24.23 -3.88 4.53
CA GLN A 3 -24.88 -5.06 5.08
C GLN A 3 -24.30 -5.37 6.46
N CYS A 4 -25.12 -5.89 7.37
CA CYS A 4 -24.66 -6.31 8.70
C CYS A 4 -23.63 -7.46 8.58
N GLY A 5 -22.68 -7.51 9.52
CA GLY A 5 -21.62 -8.51 9.54
C GLY A 5 -20.48 -8.29 8.55
N PHE A 6 -20.61 -7.39 7.55
CA PHE A 6 -19.53 -7.03 6.64
C PHE A 6 -18.72 -5.85 7.20
N ASN A 7 -17.40 -5.90 7.03
CA ASN A 7 -16.49 -4.85 7.46
C ASN A 7 -16.75 -3.53 6.72
N THR A 8 -16.47 -2.41 7.39
CA THR A 8 -16.48 -1.07 6.79
C THR A 8 -15.06 -0.55 6.62
N LEU A 9 -14.87 0.31 5.62
CA LEU A 9 -13.59 0.95 5.34
C LEU A 9 -13.71 2.45 5.64
N VAL A 10 -12.80 2.95 6.47
CA VAL A 10 -12.74 4.37 6.83
C VAL A 10 -11.40 4.95 6.34
N PRO A 11 -11.41 6.04 5.56
CA PRO A 11 -10.18 6.71 5.15
C PRO A 11 -9.32 7.05 6.36
N ALA A 12 -8.02 6.71 6.32
CA ALA A 12 -7.12 6.83 7.45
C ALA A 12 -5.82 7.55 7.12
N LEU A 13 -5.03 7.00 6.21
CA LEU A 13 -3.68 7.48 5.93
C LEU A 13 -3.45 7.64 4.42
N VAL A 14 -2.52 8.52 4.08
CA VAL A 14 -1.97 8.67 2.73
C VAL A 14 -0.47 8.48 2.80
N PHE A 15 0.08 7.60 1.97
CA PHE A 15 1.52 7.45 1.82
C PHE A 15 1.92 7.78 0.38
N LYS A 16 2.82 8.74 0.22
CA LYS A 16 3.36 9.15 -1.07
C LYS A 16 4.82 8.76 -1.12
N LEU A 17 5.18 7.85 -2.01
CA LEU A 17 6.52 7.33 -2.18
C LEU A 17 7.14 7.80 -3.50
N ARG A 18 8.41 8.13 -3.47
CA ARG A 18 9.30 8.27 -4.61
C ARG A 18 10.21 7.06 -4.65
N ILE A 19 10.15 6.29 -5.71
CA ILE A 19 11.06 5.17 -5.97
C ILE A 19 12.25 5.71 -6.73
N PHE A 20 13.44 5.64 -6.12
CA PHE A 20 14.67 6.20 -6.69
C PHE A 20 15.65 5.14 -7.19
N ALA A 21 15.46 3.86 -6.83
CA ALA A 21 16.29 2.78 -7.32
C ALA A 21 15.48 1.50 -7.53
N LEU A 22 15.82 0.75 -8.58
CA LEU A 22 15.33 -0.61 -8.81
C LEU A 22 16.54 -1.53 -9.00
N TYR A 23 16.55 -2.63 -8.25
CA TYR A 23 17.58 -3.66 -8.33
C TYR A 23 16.99 -4.94 -8.92
N PRO A 24 17.24 -5.25 -10.19
CA PRO A 24 16.79 -6.49 -10.78
C PRO A 24 17.62 -7.65 -10.21
N LEU A 25 16.96 -8.60 -9.56
CA LEU A 25 17.60 -9.82 -9.05
C LEU A 25 17.57 -10.95 -10.08
N GLY A 26 16.67 -10.86 -11.06
CA GLY A 26 16.59 -11.77 -12.19
C GLY A 26 15.57 -12.88 -12.04
N ASN A 27 15.67 -13.88 -12.91
CA ASN A 27 14.74 -15.00 -12.95
C ASN A 27 14.99 -15.98 -11.81
N LEU A 28 13.91 -16.33 -11.12
CA LEU A 28 13.94 -17.35 -10.08
C LEU A 28 13.84 -18.76 -10.68
N SER A 29 14.51 -19.73 -10.07
CA SER A 29 14.41 -21.16 -10.45
C SER A 29 12.98 -21.71 -10.26
N THR A 30 12.21 -21.10 -9.41
CA THR A 30 10.78 -21.43 -9.16
C THR A 30 9.81 -20.81 -10.16
N GLY A 31 10.32 -20.07 -11.14
CA GLY A 31 9.56 -19.24 -12.08
C GLY A 31 9.25 -17.85 -11.50
N GLY A 32 9.22 -16.88 -12.40
CA GLY A 32 9.03 -15.47 -12.03
C GLY A 32 10.33 -14.67 -12.09
N TYR A 33 10.16 -13.34 -12.15
CA TYR A 33 11.23 -12.37 -12.14
C TYR A 33 11.18 -11.59 -10.84
N TRP A 34 12.29 -11.47 -10.15
CA TRP A 34 12.39 -10.81 -8.86
C TRP A 34 13.15 -9.48 -8.97
N SER A 35 12.66 -8.46 -8.31
CA SER A 35 13.29 -7.15 -8.18
C SER A 35 13.06 -6.56 -6.79
N ASN A 36 13.94 -5.65 -6.40
CA ASN A 36 13.75 -4.80 -5.23
C ASN A 36 13.69 -3.34 -5.65
N GLY A 37 12.73 -2.59 -5.11
CA GLY A 37 12.61 -1.15 -5.27
C GLY A 37 12.93 -0.44 -3.95
N ASN A 38 13.79 0.57 -4.00
CA ASN A 38 14.05 1.44 -2.86
C ASN A 38 13.33 2.78 -3.03
N GLY A 39 12.70 3.22 -1.96
CA GLY A 39 11.93 4.45 -1.94
C GLY A 39 12.04 5.25 -0.65
N ILE A 40 11.64 6.49 -0.74
CA ILE A 40 11.40 7.37 0.40
C ILE A 40 10.08 8.12 0.18
N GLY A 41 9.46 8.59 1.25
CA GLY A 41 8.18 9.28 1.11
C GLY A 41 7.65 9.86 2.39
N VAL A 42 6.39 10.30 2.34
CA VAL A 42 5.71 10.94 3.47
C VAL A 42 4.41 10.22 3.76
N LEU A 43 4.24 9.80 5.01
CA LEU A 43 3.03 9.18 5.55
C LEU A 43 2.26 10.21 6.38
N THR A 44 1.02 10.48 6.01
CA THR A 44 0.18 11.46 6.70
C THR A 44 -1.21 10.91 6.98
N SER A 45 -1.81 11.34 8.10
CA SER A 45 -3.23 11.08 8.35
C SER A 45 -4.13 11.96 7.48
N VAL A 46 -5.28 11.42 7.07
CA VAL A 46 -6.33 12.24 6.48
C VAL A 46 -6.99 13.11 7.57
N PRO A 47 -7.62 14.24 7.21
CA PRO A 47 -8.31 15.07 8.17
C PRO A 47 -9.37 14.29 8.97
N GLY A 48 -9.34 14.38 10.30
CA GLY A 48 -10.28 13.72 11.20
C GLY A 48 -9.89 12.30 11.61
N TYR A 49 -8.80 11.73 11.09
CA TYR A 49 -8.27 10.45 11.55
C TYR A 49 -7.37 10.62 12.78
N SER A 50 -7.45 9.70 13.73
CA SER A 50 -6.59 9.60 14.92
C SER A 50 -5.93 8.21 14.97
N PRO A 51 -4.63 8.11 15.35
CA PRO A 51 -3.74 9.22 15.70
C PRO A 51 -3.34 10.08 14.50
N VAL A 52 -3.05 11.36 14.74
CA VAL A 52 -2.51 12.25 13.70
C VAL A 52 -1.06 11.87 13.44
N VAL A 53 -0.79 11.34 12.27
CA VAL A 53 0.55 10.96 11.79
C VAL A 53 1.02 12.03 10.80
N ASN A 54 2.25 12.49 10.96
CA ASN A 54 3.03 13.20 9.97
C ASN A 54 4.46 12.65 10.09
N ALA A 55 4.87 11.84 9.12
CA ALA A 55 6.12 11.09 9.22
C ALA A 55 6.81 11.02 7.85
N THR A 56 8.14 11.03 7.87
CA THR A 56 8.99 10.89 6.68
C THR A 56 9.71 9.55 6.72
N SER A 57 9.84 8.89 5.57
CA SER A 57 10.56 7.63 5.48
C SER A 57 12.04 7.79 5.83
N ILE A 58 12.54 6.94 6.70
CA ILE A 58 13.97 6.65 6.85
C ILE A 58 14.41 5.81 5.66
N HIS A 59 13.67 4.76 5.37
CA HIS A 59 13.82 3.92 4.16
C HIS A 59 12.52 3.15 3.89
N MET A 60 12.34 2.74 2.63
CA MET A 60 11.34 1.77 2.20
C MET A 60 11.96 0.84 1.16
N ASP A 61 11.82 -0.45 1.35
CA ASP A 61 12.24 -1.52 0.46
C ASP A 61 11.01 -2.30 0.01
N ASP A 62 10.83 -2.48 -1.30
CA ASP A 62 9.72 -3.24 -1.86
C ASP A 62 10.26 -4.40 -2.70
N PHE A 63 10.05 -5.60 -2.23
CA PHE A 63 10.42 -6.84 -2.92
C PHE A 63 9.29 -7.30 -3.81
N ASN A 64 9.50 -7.22 -5.11
CA ASN A 64 8.50 -7.53 -6.11
C ASN A 64 8.81 -8.85 -6.80
N VAL A 65 7.81 -9.71 -6.94
CA VAL A 65 7.89 -10.90 -7.78
C VAL A 65 6.85 -10.80 -8.90
N ILE A 66 7.32 -10.96 -10.14
CA ILE A 66 6.47 -10.98 -11.31
C ILE A 66 6.42 -12.40 -11.84
N HIS A 67 5.28 -13.06 -11.72
CA HIS A 67 5.03 -14.32 -12.37
C HIS A 67 4.63 -14.10 -13.83
N SER A 68 5.05 -14.99 -14.73
CA SER A 68 4.79 -14.85 -16.16
C SER A 68 3.30 -14.60 -16.45
N GLY A 69 2.98 -13.39 -16.95
CA GLY A 69 1.61 -12.99 -17.29
C GLY A 69 0.71 -12.65 -16.09
N GLY A 70 1.18 -12.85 -14.86
CA GLY A 70 0.45 -12.57 -13.63
C GLY A 70 0.67 -11.15 -13.08
N PRO A 71 0.02 -10.82 -11.95
CA PRO A 71 0.27 -9.57 -11.23
C PRO A 71 1.67 -9.55 -10.61
N TYR A 72 2.11 -8.35 -10.22
CA TYR A 72 3.25 -8.20 -9.32
C TYR A 72 2.80 -8.56 -7.89
N THR A 73 3.55 -9.40 -7.21
CA THR A 73 3.42 -9.55 -5.77
C THR A 73 4.29 -8.49 -5.12
N LEU A 74 3.70 -7.68 -4.25
CA LEU A 74 4.36 -6.62 -3.50
C LEU A 74 4.62 -7.09 -2.07
N ASP A 75 5.81 -6.82 -1.54
CA ASP A 75 6.18 -7.06 -0.15
C ASP A 75 7.13 -5.94 0.30
N ALA A 76 6.55 -4.86 0.81
CA ALA A 76 7.28 -3.66 1.19
C ALA A 76 7.48 -3.57 2.70
N ASN A 77 8.69 -3.23 3.10
CA ASN A 77 9.08 -3.03 4.47
C ASN A 77 9.85 -1.72 4.62
N GLY A 78 9.67 -1.04 5.74
CA GLY A 78 10.42 0.18 5.99
C GLY A 78 10.17 0.80 7.35
N LEU A 79 10.82 1.93 7.54
CA LEU A 79 10.70 2.75 8.73
C LEU A 79 10.36 4.19 8.33
N VAL A 80 9.46 4.80 9.09
CA VAL A 80 9.16 6.22 9.00
C VAL A 80 9.41 6.88 10.36
N GLU A 81 9.88 8.11 10.35
CA GLU A 81 10.09 8.94 11.55
C GLU A 81 9.08 10.07 11.56
N THR A 82 8.38 10.23 12.66
CA THR A 82 7.39 11.28 12.89
C THR A 82 8.05 12.60 13.27
N ASP A 83 7.34 13.72 13.12
CA ASP A 83 7.85 15.06 13.48
C ASP A 83 8.29 15.17 14.95
N ASP A 84 7.78 14.32 15.84
CA ASP A 84 8.18 14.25 17.26
C ASP A 84 9.25 13.18 17.54
N GLY A 85 9.88 12.63 16.50
CA GLY A 85 11.04 11.72 16.60
C GLY A 85 10.69 10.27 16.96
N GLN A 86 9.42 9.86 16.87
CA GLN A 86 9.07 8.45 17.05
C GLN A 86 9.20 7.69 15.73
N VAL A 87 9.76 6.49 15.82
CA VAL A 87 9.91 5.62 14.66
C VAL A 87 8.74 4.63 14.60
N ILE A 88 8.14 4.51 13.42
CA ILE A 88 7.07 3.56 13.11
C ILE A 88 7.58 2.59 12.04
N GLY A 89 7.51 1.29 12.34
CA GLY A 89 7.73 0.23 11.37
C GLY A 89 6.51 0.10 10.46
N VAL A 90 6.77 -0.09 9.17
CA VAL A 90 5.73 -0.21 8.13
C VAL A 90 5.94 -1.50 7.37
N HIS A 91 4.89 -2.29 7.21
CA HIS A 91 4.88 -3.46 6.35
C HIS A 91 3.64 -3.44 5.47
N SER A 92 3.82 -3.70 4.18
CA SER A 92 2.75 -3.79 3.19
C SER A 92 2.93 -5.03 2.33
N HIS A 93 1.84 -5.75 2.12
CA HIS A 93 1.81 -6.93 1.25
C HIS A 93 0.57 -6.89 0.35
N GLY A 94 0.71 -7.34 -0.90
CA GLY A 94 -0.43 -7.42 -1.81
C GLY A 94 -0.08 -7.67 -3.26
N LEU A 95 -1.00 -7.28 -4.12
CA LEU A 95 -0.88 -7.50 -5.56
C LEU A 95 -1.04 -6.18 -6.31
N LEU A 96 -0.23 -5.99 -7.33
CA LEU A 96 -0.34 -4.91 -8.30
C LEU A 96 -0.69 -5.51 -9.67
N ALA A 97 -1.81 -5.12 -10.23
CA ALA A 97 -2.24 -5.62 -11.54
C ALA A 97 -1.23 -5.26 -12.64
N ASN A 98 -0.86 -6.25 -13.44
CA ASN A 98 0.13 -6.13 -14.51
C ASN A 98 -0.50 -5.62 -15.81
N THR A 99 -1.07 -4.40 -15.77
CA THR A 99 -1.71 -3.77 -16.94
C THR A 99 -0.68 -3.16 -17.89
N PRO A 100 -1.05 -2.87 -19.16
CA PRO A 100 -0.16 -2.15 -20.07
C PRO A 100 0.32 -0.80 -19.54
N GLY A 101 -0.55 -0.05 -18.83
CA GLY A 101 -0.21 1.23 -18.20
C GLY A 101 0.82 1.08 -17.08
N VAL A 102 0.60 0.11 -16.19
CA VAL A 102 1.57 -0.22 -15.12
C VAL A 102 2.92 -0.61 -15.71
N LYS A 103 2.93 -1.48 -16.72
CA LYS A 103 4.18 -1.87 -17.43
C LYS A 103 4.91 -0.68 -18.04
N ALA A 104 4.19 0.25 -18.63
CA ALA A 104 4.78 1.44 -19.24
C ALA A 104 5.47 2.32 -18.18
N ILE A 105 4.82 2.51 -17.02
CA ILE A 105 5.40 3.28 -15.89
C ILE A 105 6.64 2.55 -15.32
N MET A 106 6.51 1.26 -15.03
CA MET A 106 7.62 0.48 -14.46
C MET A 106 8.83 0.34 -15.40
N ALA A 107 8.59 0.42 -16.72
CA ALA A 107 9.64 0.44 -17.74
C ALA A 107 10.15 1.86 -18.06
N ASN A 108 9.70 2.87 -17.32
CA ASN A 108 10.04 4.29 -17.51
C ASN A 108 9.91 4.74 -18.97
N ARG A 109 8.80 4.36 -19.62
CA ARG A 109 8.54 4.75 -21.01
C ARG A 109 8.16 6.22 -21.11
N THR A 110 8.61 6.88 -22.14
CA THR A 110 8.35 8.31 -22.39
C THR A 110 6.88 8.63 -22.67
N ASP A 111 6.09 7.63 -23.09
CA ASP A 111 4.65 7.72 -23.34
C ASP A 111 3.79 7.23 -22.15
N ALA A 112 4.42 6.90 -21.02
CA ALA A 112 3.70 6.47 -19.83
C ALA A 112 2.85 7.61 -19.26
N SER A 113 1.64 7.27 -18.83
CA SER A 113 0.69 8.22 -18.22
C SER A 113 0.33 7.77 -16.81
N PRO A 114 0.04 8.72 -15.88
CA PRO A 114 -0.43 8.39 -14.54
C PRO A 114 -1.66 7.50 -14.57
N THR A 115 -1.72 6.51 -13.68
CA THR A 115 -2.97 5.77 -13.44
C THR A 115 -3.94 6.63 -12.64
N ARG A 116 -5.25 6.39 -12.79
CA ARG A 116 -6.27 7.03 -11.95
C ARG A 116 -6.51 6.19 -10.70
N TRP A 117 -7.03 6.82 -9.66
CA TRP A 117 -7.52 6.10 -8.48
C TRP A 117 -8.67 5.16 -8.87
N GLY A 118 -8.57 3.89 -8.44
CA GLY A 118 -9.55 2.85 -8.77
C GLY A 118 -9.49 2.30 -10.18
N GLU A 119 -8.55 2.75 -11.01
CA GLU A 119 -8.35 2.22 -12.37
C GLU A 119 -7.67 0.85 -12.38
N ILE A 120 -6.79 0.63 -11.41
CA ILE A 120 -6.03 -0.62 -11.29
C ILE A 120 -6.71 -1.49 -10.24
N ASP A 121 -6.99 -2.74 -10.61
CA ASP A 121 -7.43 -3.77 -9.64
C ASP A 121 -6.21 -4.20 -8.79
N THR A 122 -5.96 -3.42 -7.76
CA THR A 122 -4.76 -3.51 -6.93
C THR A 122 -5.11 -3.20 -5.49
N PHE A 123 -4.79 -4.14 -4.61
CA PHE A 123 -5.03 -4.02 -3.18
C PHE A 123 -3.82 -4.48 -2.40
N THR A 124 -3.45 -3.67 -1.41
CA THR A 124 -2.42 -4.03 -0.44
C THR A 124 -2.98 -3.94 0.96
N THR A 125 -2.54 -4.86 1.81
CA THR A 125 -2.76 -4.81 3.26
C THR A 125 -1.57 -4.11 3.90
N TRP A 126 -1.82 -3.39 4.99
CA TRP A 126 -0.80 -2.63 5.70
C TRP A 126 -0.88 -2.88 7.19
N THR A 127 0.27 -3.07 7.80
CA THR A 127 0.44 -3.19 9.24
C THR A 127 1.56 -2.26 9.71
N PHE A 128 1.45 -1.83 10.97
CA PHE A 128 2.38 -0.91 11.57
C PHE A 128 2.91 -1.47 12.90
N GLN A 129 4.15 -1.15 13.22
CA GLN A 129 4.76 -1.37 14.52
C GLN A 129 5.06 0.01 15.13
N ALA A 130 4.30 0.38 16.15
CA ALA A 130 4.35 1.72 16.74
C ALA A 130 4.21 1.67 18.25
N SER A 131 4.65 2.72 18.92
CA SER A 131 4.57 2.87 20.36
C SER A 131 4.00 4.23 20.77
N GLY A 132 3.83 4.45 22.06
CA GLY A 132 3.36 5.73 22.61
C GLY A 132 1.99 6.12 22.05
N LYS A 133 1.86 7.37 21.60
CA LYS A 133 0.61 7.90 21.06
C LYS A 133 0.18 7.26 19.73
N TYR A 134 1.08 6.52 19.06
CA TYR A 134 0.82 5.83 17.81
C TYR A 134 0.51 4.34 17.99
N SER A 135 0.48 3.83 19.22
CA SER A 135 0.30 2.40 19.52
C SER A 135 -0.99 1.80 18.93
N GLU A 136 -2.04 2.60 18.76
CA GLU A 136 -3.30 2.16 18.15
C GLU A 136 -3.12 1.66 16.70
N LEU A 137 -2.11 2.15 15.97
CA LEU A 137 -1.81 1.67 14.63
C LEU A 137 -1.38 0.19 14.60
N THR A 138 -0.79 -0.30 15.70
CA THR A 138 -0.28 -1.68 15.79
C THR A 138 -1.40 -2.71 15.80
N THR A 139 -2.56 -2.37 16.32
CA THR A 139 -3.72 -3.27 16.43
C THR A 139 -4.76 -3.04 15.32
N ALA A 140 -4.56 -2.02 14.51
CA ALA A 140 -5.45 -1.70 13.39
C ALA A 140 -5.03 -2.47 12.12
N THR A 141 -6.01 -2.85 11.32
CA THR A 141 -5.81 -3.42 9.98
C THR A 141 -6.14 -2.38 8.93
N PHE A 142 -5.30 -2.26 7.92
CA PHE A 142 -5.51 -1.32 6.82
C PHE A 142 -5.48 -2.05 5.48
N VAL A 143 -6.24 -1.51 4.53
CA VAL A 143 -6.16 -1.86 3.11
C VAL A 143 -5.92 -0.59 2.31
N ALA A 144 -5.16 -0.69 1.23
CA ALA A 144 -4.86 0.48 0.42
C ALA A 144 -5.15 0.25 -1.06
N ASN A 145 -5.58 1.33 -1.72
CA ASN A 145 -5.58 1.46 -3.16
C ASN A 145 -4.32 2.19 -3.61
N ILE A 146 -3.86 1.93 -4.83
CA ILE A 146 -2.61 2.42 -5.39
C ILE A 146 -2.88 3.30 -6.59
N GLN A 147 -2.11 4.39 -6.70
CA GLN A 147 -1.94 5.18 -7.91
C GLN A 147 -0.46 5.22 -8.27
N LEU A 148 -0.14 4.92 -9.52
CA LEU A 148 1.21 5.01 -10.06
C LEU A 148 1.35 6.23 -10.97
N LEU A 149 2.47 6.93 -10.84
CA LEU A 149 2.84 8.04 -11.69
C LEU A 149 4.21 7.79 -12.33
N PRO A 150 4.38 8.11 -13.61
CA PRO A 150 5.69 8.06 -14.25
C PRO A 150 6.65 9.06 -13.60
N SER A 151 7.94 8.81 -13.77
CA SER A 151 8.98 9.76 -13.33
C SER A 151 8.97 11.01 -14.18
N ASP A 152 9.19 12.15 -13.53
CA ASP A 152 9.47 13.46 -14.13
C ASP A 152 10.90 13.96 -13.80
N ALA A 153 11.69 13.14 -13.07
CA ALA A 153 13.02 13.48 -12.62
C ALA A 153 14.03 12.37 -12.95
N GLU A 154 15.26 12.77 -13.27
CA GLU A 154 16.34 11.86 -13.71
C GLU A 154 16.73 10.83 -12.63
N ASP A 155 16.64 11.20 -11.36
CA ASP A 155 16.99 10.35 -10.20
C ASP A 155 15.78 9.58 -9.64
N THR A 156 14.70 9.46 -10.39
CA THR A 156 13.45 8.86 -9.94
C THR A 156 12.96 7.85 -10.97
N VAL A 157 12.57 6.67 -10.50
CA VAL A 157 11.99 5.61 -11.35
C VAL A 157 10.49 5.83 -11.53
N SER A 158 9.79 6.07 -10.41
CA SER A 158 8.34 6.30 -10.39
C SER A 158 7.91 6.90 -9.06
N TYR A 159 6.67 7.41 -9.01
CA TYR A 159 6.01 7.73 -7.76
C TYR A 159 4.86 6.75 -7.52
N ILE A 160 4.68 6.35 -6.27
CA ILE A 160 3.61 5.47 -5.84
C ILE A 160 2.84 6.17 -4.72
N ASN A 161 1.57 6.41 -4.95
CA ASN A 161 0.68 6.97 -3.95
C ASN A 161 -0.25 5.88 -3.43
N TYR A 162 -0.37 5.78 -2.11
CA TYR A 162 -1.31 4.89 -1.43
C TYR A 162 -2.35 5.69 -0.67
N ARG A 163 -3.61 5.27 -0.75
CA ARG A 163 -4.69 5.70 0.14
C ARG A 163 -5.11 4.52 0.98
N LEU A 164 -4.80 4.61 2.28
CA LEU A 164 -5.07 3.56 3.24
C LEU A 164 -6.41 3.83 3.93
N SER A 165 -7.25 2.81 3.95
CA SER A 165 -8.47 2.78 4.75
C SER A 165 -8.31 1.79 5.89
N GLN A 166 -8.68 2.20 7.10
CA GLN A 166 -8.79 1.28 8.23
C GLN A 166 -10.00 0.38 8.06
N VAL A 167 -9.82 -0.90 8.33
CA VAL A 167 -10.89 -1.89 8.35
C VAL A 167 -11.51 -1.90 9.74
N LEU A 168 -12.81 -1.60 9.80
CA LEU A 168 -13.58 -1.61 11.04
C LEU A 168 -14.64 -2.71 11.00
N PRO A 169 -15.10 -3.20 12.16
CA PRO A 169 -16.28 -4.04 12.23
C PRO A 169 -17.46 -3.36 11.55
N GLY A 170 -18.28 -4.13 10.86
CA GLY A 170 -19.52 -3.65 10.29
C GLY A 170 -20.64 -3.56 11.34
N PRO A 171 -21.84 -3.15 10.92
CA PRO A 171 -23.02 -3.13 11.78
C PRO A 171 -23.31 -4.53 12.34
N THR A 172 -23.74 -4.58 13.59
CA THR A 172 -24.19 -5.80 14.25
C THR A 172 -25.44 -6.35 13.55
N CYS A 173 -25.52 -7.67 13.39
CA CYS A 173 -26.73 -8.34 12.94
C CYS A 173 -27.61 -8.67 14.16
N ASP A 174 -28.92 -8.53 14.01
CA ASP A 174 -29.89 -8.91 15.05
C ASP A 174 -30.15 -10.42 15.13
N ASP A 175 -29.37 -11.22 14.38
CA ASP A 175 -29.48 -12.70 14.32
C ASP A 175 -28.95 -13.32 15.61
N ALA A 176 -29.73 -13.24 16.67
CA ALA A 176 -29.37 -13.75 18.01
C ALA A 176 -29.19 -15.29 18.07
N ASP A 177 -29.53 -16.03 17.01
CA ASP A 177 -29.55 -17.49 17.00
C ASP A 177 -28.57 -18.16 16.03
N GLY A 178 -27.66 -17.36 15.37
CA GLY A 178 -26.56 -17.90 14.55
C GLY A 178 -27.04 -18.69 13.31
N ARG A 179 -28.31 -18.67 13.00
CA ARG A 179 -28.88 -19.25 11.78
C ARG A 179 -29.03 -18.16 10.75
N GLY A 180 -27.89 -17.72 10.17
CA GLY A 180 -27.90 -16.90 8.98
C GLY A 180 -28.67 -17.61 7.87
N ASN A 181 -29.57 -16.92 7.21
CA ASN A 181 -30.19 -17.42 5.99
C ASN A 181 -29.04 -17.76 5.01
N GLU A 182 -28.85 -19.04 4.72
CA GLU A 182 -27.99 -19.52 3.66
C GLU A 182 -28.42 -18.83 2.36
N LEU A 183 -27.45 -18.13 1.73
CA LEU A 183 -27.60 -17.54 0.40
C LEU A 183 -27.57 -18.63 -0.66
#